data_3876e6f1379c29f0372671d588e1f992
#
_entry.id   3876e6f1379c29f0372671d588e1f992
#
_cell.length_a   1.000
_cell.length_b   1.000
_cell.length_c   1.000
_cell.angle_alpha   90.00
_cell.angle_beta   90.00
_cell.angle_gamma   90.00
#
_symmetry.space_group_name_H-M   'P 1'
#
loop_
_entity.id
_entity.type
_entity.pdbx_description
1 polymer ?
#
loop_
_entity_poly.entity_id
_entity_poly.type
_entity_poly.pdbx_seq_one_letter_code
_entity_poly.pdbx_strand_id
1 'polypeptide(L)'
;MSENEIVNSNADAQENVEATPVAETSTATTTAPVAVQTAHDDFDWSVDKRNVAIYSNEEREKYDSVYDGTFKQVNDAEIVDGQVVALTKTDVVVNIGFKSDGLVSLNEFRDLPGLKIGDTVEVMVVEKEDREGHLHLSRKLARITRAWERIMEVHKTGEIVTGTVTSKTKGGLIVDVFGMETFLPG
;
A
#
# COMPACT_ATOMS: atom_id res chain seq x y z
N MET A 1 46.27 -36.73 10.56
CA MET A 1 47.38 -35.86 10.95
C MET A 1 46.82 -34.48 10.80
N SER A 2 46.53 -33.86 11.71
CA SER A 2 46.73 -33.26 13.05
C SER A 2 45.70 -32.14 13.14
N GLU A 3 44.71 -32.17 13.96
CA GLU A 3 44.67 -31.77 15.38
C GLU A 3 45.24 -30.37 15.64
N ASN A 4 44.38 -29.50 16.13
CA ASN A 4 44.43 -28.76 17.39
C ASN A 4 43.24 -27.76 17.39
N GLU A 5 42.24 -27.96 18.23
CA GLU A 5 42.14 -27.83 19.70
C GLU A 5 42.40 -26.40 20.22
N ILE A 6 41.28 -25.86 20.77
CA ILE A 6 41.10 -25.30 22.12
C ILE A 6 41.71 -23.89 22.31
N VAL A 7 40.97 -22.92 22.88
CA VAL A 7 40.77 -22.71 24.32
C VAL A 7 39.77 -21.56 24.55
N ASN A 8 38.81 -21.89 25.36
CA ASN A 8 37.94 -21.19 26.26
C ASN A 8 38.76 -20.34 27.28
N SER A 9 38.36 -19.13 27.59
CA SER A 9 38.55 -18.59 28.94
C SER A 9 37.62 -17.45 29.27
N ASN A 10 36.75 -17.73 30.23
CA ASN A 10 36.13 -16.87 31.22
C ASN A 10 37.13 -15.90 31.87
N ALA A 11 36.64 -14.76 32.30
CA ALA A 11 36.93 -14.05 33.55
C ALA A 11 35.99 -12.85 33.67
N ASP A 12 35.01 -12.94 34.45
CA ASP A 12 34.72 -12.38 35.77
C ASP A 12 35.63 -11.20 36.19
N ALA A 13 35.02 -10.07 36.45
CA ALA A 13 35.48 -9.09 37.43
C ALA A 13 34.30 -8.20 37.88
N GLN A 14 33.69 -8.60 38.98
CA GLN A 14 32.98 -7.72 39.90
C GLN A 14 34.00 -6.79 40.55
N GLU A 15 33.72 -5.51 40.64
CA GLU A 15 34.34 -4.68 41.69
C GLU A 15 33.29 -3.73 42.27
N ASN A 16 33.10 -4.00 43.55
CA ASN A 16 32.26 -3.37 44.55
C ASN A 16 33.12 -2.30 45.25
N VAL A 17 32.68 -1.04 45.32
CA VAL A 17 33.17 -0.05 46.27
C VAL A 17 32.00 0.81 46.73
N GLU A 18 31.41 0.50 47.83
CA GLU A 18 31.46 1.11 49.17
C GLU A 18 31.08 2.60 49.27
N ALA A 19 30.04 2.77 50.07
CA ALA A 19 29.39 4.00 50.50
C ALA A 19 30.23 4.73 51.59
N THR A 20 30.23 6.07 51.57
CA THR A 20 30.27 6.87 52.79
C THR A 20 29.49 8.16 52.65
N PRO A 21 28.80 8.61 53.69
CA PRO A 21 27.87 9.72 53.69
C PRO A 21 28.52 11.04 54.13
N VAL A 22 28.08 12.16 53.56
CA VAL A 22 28.27 13.46 54.18
C VAL A 22 26.99 14.26 54.20
N ALA A 23 26.73 14.77 55.39
CA ALA A 23 25.57 15.37 55.95
C ALA A 23 25.07 16.68 55.29
N GLU A 24 23.76 16.84 55.38
CA GLU A 24 22.92 17.98 55.74
C GLU A 24 23.35 19.40 55.31
N THR A 25 22.50 20.04 54.49
CA THR A 25 21.96 21.36 54.85
C THR A 25 20.61 21.53 54.17
N SER A 26 19.62 21.69 55.04
CA SER A 26 18.22 21.99 54.75
C SER A 26 18.07 23.37 54.13
N THR A 27 17.32 23.45 53.03
CA THR A 27 16.43 24.56 52.75
C THR A 27 15.16 24.04 52.11
N ALA A 28 14.10 24.05 52.89
CA ALA A 28 12.79 23.75 52.47
C ALA A 28 12.29 24.80 51.45
N THR A 29 12.13 24.40 50.21
CA THR A 29 11.25 25.10 49.30
C THR A 29 10.20 24.06 48.87
N THR A 30 9.06 24.18 49.46
CA THR A 30 7.84 23.48 49.12
C THR A 30 7.45 23.86 47.70
N THR A 31 7.89 23.13 46.73
CA THR A 31 7.29 23.09 45.39
C THR A 31 6.41 21.86 45.39
N ALA A 32 5.12 22.10 45.39
CA ALA A 32 4.12 21.07 45.12
C ALA A 32 4.49 20.31 43.83
N PRO A 33 4.27 18.99 43.77
CA PRO A 33 4.49 18.27 42.53
C PRO A 33 3.56 18.85 41.47
N VAL A 34 4.12 19.47 40.44
CA VAL A 34 3.39 19.76 39.22
C VAL A 34 2.96 18.41 38.69
N ALA A 35 1.69 18.07 38.89
CA ALA A 35 1.12 16.91 38.22
C ALA A 35 1.32 17.13 36.73
N VAL A 36 2.12 16.27 36.11
CA VAL A 36 2.22 16.20 34.67
C VAL A 36 0.84 15.74 34.22
N GLN A 37 0.02 16.70 33.84
CA GLN A 37 -1.27 16.40 33.19
C GLN A 37 -0.94 15.69 31.90
N THR A 38 -1.11 14.38 31.88
CA THR A 38 -1.09 13.61 30.66
C THR A 38 -2.36 14.00 29.90
N ALA A 39 -2.27 14.19 28.60
CA ALA A 39 -3.40 14.54 27.73
C ALA A 39 -4.59 13.55 27.81
N HIS A 40 -4.42 12.50 28.59
CA HIS A 40 -5.42 11.47 28.89
C HIS A 40 -6.27 11.77 30.14
N ASP A 41 -5.78 12.62 31.05
CA ASP A 41 -6.49 12.89 32.31
C ASP A 41 -7.63 13.91 32.16
N ASP A 42 -7.60 14.73 31.10
CA ASP A 42 -8.65 15.70 30.77
C ASP A 42 -9.73 15.14 29.84
N PHE A 43 -9.60 13.89 29.40
CA PHE A 43 -10.57 13.27 28.52
C PHE A 43 -11.70 12.61 29.32
N ASP A 44 -12.87 13.24 29.33
CA ASP A 44 -14.06 12.69 29.97
C ASP A 44 -14.72 11.58 29.13
N TRP A 45 -14.41 10.35 29.45
CA TRP A 45 -14.96 9.15 28.81
C TRP A 45 -16.47 8.95 29.06
N SER A 46 -17.06 9.71 30.00
CA SER A 46 -18.49 9.63 30.30
C SER A 46 -19.35 10.48 29.37
N VAL A 47 -18.74 11.34 28.55
CA VAL A 47 -19.41 12.32 27.69
C VAL A 47 -19.45 11.87 26.24
N ASP A 48 -20.13 10.81 26.03
CA ASP A 48 -20.30 10.19 24.72
C ASP A 48 -21.06 11.01 23.67
N LYS A 49 -21.88 11.98 24.08
CA LYS A 49 -22.73 12.73 23.14
C LYS A 49 -22.47 14.24 23.09
N ARG A 50 -21.83 14.82 24.10
CA ARG A 50 -21.65 16.28 24.19
C ARG A 50 -20.46 16.79 23.41
N ASN A 51 -19.41 16.02 23.27
CA ASN A 51 -18.24 16.40 22.45
C ASN A 51 -18.53 16.38 20.94
N VAL A 52 -19.52 15.62 20.50
CA VAL A 52 -20.00 15.63 19.11
C VAL A 52 -20.93 16.81 18.84
N ALA A 53 -21.55 17.38 19.89
CA ALA A 53 -22.49 18.48 19.78
C ALA A 53 -21.85 19.89 19.76
N ILE A 54 -20.53 19.98 19.88
CA ILE A 54 -19.79 21.26 19.91
C ILE A 54 -19.63 21.87 18.51
N TYR A 55 -19.74 21.07 17.47
CA TYR A 55 -19.65 21.55 16.08
C TYR A 55 -21.00 22.13 15.62
N SER A 56 -20.97 23.34 15.07
CA SER A 56 -22.13 23.92 14.40
C SER A 56 -22.52 23.05 13.17
N ASN A 57 -23.79 23.14 12.75
CA ASN A 57 -24.23 22.38 11.57
C ASN A 57 -23.42 22.72 10.30
N GLU A 58 -23.01 23.98 10.17
CA GLU A 58 -22.18 24.45 9.05
C GLU A 58 -20.76 23.83 9.08
N GLU A 59 -20.19 23.69 10.27
CA GLU A 59 -18.90 23.01 10.44
C GLU A 59 -19.00 21.52 10.16
N ARG A 60 -20.08 20.87 10.56
CA ARG A 60 -20.34 19.47 10.24
C ARG A 60 -20.43 19.24 8.74
N GLU A 61 -21.25 20.00 8.03
CA GLU A 61 -21.38 19.90 6.58
C GLU A 61 -20.04 20.14 5.88
N LYS A 62 -19.25 21.07 6.38
CA LYS A 62 -17.91 21.32 5.87
C LYS A 62 -16.96 20.13 6.09
N TYR A 63 -16.98 19.55 7.30
CA TYR A 63 -16.15 18.38 7.60
C TYR A 63 -16.64 17.14 6.86
N ASP A 64 -17.94 16.92 6.74
CA ASP A 64 -18.52 15.83 5.99
C ASP A 64 -18.10 15.90 4.50
N SER A 65 -18.16 17.08 3.88
CA SER A 65 -17.74 17.26 2.49
C SER A 65 -16.23 17.03 2.28
N VAL A 66 -15.40 17.44 3.25
CA VAL A 66 -13.97 17.19 3.21
C VAL A 66 -13.69 15.70 3.42
N TYR A 67 -14.44 15.06 4.31
CA TYR A 67 -14.29 13.64 4.62
C TYR A 67 -14.71 12.78 3.45
N ASP A 68 -15.85 13.06 2.83
CA ASP A 68 -16.32 12.36 1.63
C ASP A 68 -15.34 12.49 0.46
N GLY A 69 -14.70 13.66 0.30
CA GLY A 69 -13.66 13.88 -0.70
C GLY A 69 -12.36 13.10 -0.44
N THR A 70 -12.15 12.63 0.80
CA THR A 70 -10.93 11.88 1.17
C THR A 70 -11.08 10.39 0.90
N PHE A 71 -12.31 9.86 0.91
CA PHE A 71 -12.57 8.47 0.61
C PHE A 71 -12.62 8.21 -0.89
N LYS A 72 -11.58 7.66 -1.44
CA LYS A 72 -11.64 7.05 -2.77
C LYS A 72 -12.42 5.74 -2.64
N GLN A 73 -13.67 5.76 -3.05
CA GLN A 73 -14.44 4.52 -3.22
C GLN A 73 -13.94 3.84 -4.49
N VAL A 74 -13.29 2.72 -4.31
CA VAL A 74 -12.84 1.88 -5.40
C VAL A 74 -13.88 0.79 -5.62
N ASN A 75 -14.38 0.65 -6.84
CA ASN A 75 -15.32 -0.40 -7.21
C ASN A 75 -14.58 -1.64 -7.74
N ASP A 76 -15.25 -2.80 -7.67
CA ASP A 76 -14.72 -4.01 -8.29
C ASP A 76 -14.71 -3.84 -9.82
N ALA A 77 -13.70 -4.38 -10.47
CA ALA A 77 -13.45 -4.24 -11.90
C ALA A 77 -13.20 -2.79 -12.39
N GLU A 78 -12.88 -1.87 -11.49
CA GLU A 78 -12.50 -0.50 -11.84
C GLU A 78 -11.01 -0.44 -12.18
N ILE A 79 -10.67 0.34 -13.22
CA ILE A 79 -9.29 0.61 -13.60
C ILE A 79 -8.85 1.88 -12.87
N VAL A 80 -7.79 1.75 -12.10
CA VAL A 80 -7.23 2.83 -11.26
C VAL A 80 -5.74 2.96 -11.54
N ASP A 81 -5.25 4.19 -11.52
CA ASP A 81 -3.82 4.46 -11.55
C ASP A 81 -3.23 4.27 -10.16
N GLY A 82 -2.24 3.40 -10.06
CA GLY A 82 -1.53 3.13 -8.83
C GLY A 82 -0.05 3.48 -8.95
N GLN A 83 0.58 3.76 -7.82
CA GLN A 83 2.01 4.00 -7.73
C GLN A 83 2.72 2.79 -7.14
N VAL A 84 3.81 2.36 -7.77
CA VAL A 84 4.65 1.27 -7.26
C VAL A 84 5.39 1.73 -6.01
N VAL A 85 5.11 1.07 -4.89
CA VAL A 85 5.73 1.34 -3.57
C VAL A 85 6.90 0.42 -3.30
N ALA A 86 6.76 -0.86 -3.64
CA ALA A 86 7.80 -1.84 -3.43
C ALA A 86 7.80 -2.92 -4.51
N LEU A 87 8.97 -3.50 -4.73
CA LEU A 87 9.19 -4.63 -5.64
C LEU A 87 9.70 -5.81 -4.83
N THR A 88 8.94 -6.90 -4.84
CA THR A 88 9.32 -8.17 -4.23
C THR A 88 9.80 -9.13 -5.35
N LYS A 89 10.31 -10.28 -4.99
CA LYS A 89 10.76 -11.29 -5.97
C LYS A 89 9.63 -11.90 -6.81
N THR A 90 8.42 -11.94 -6.25
CA THR A 90 7.23 -12.54 -6.86
C THR A 90 6.17 -11.52 -7.23
N ASP A 91 6.08 -10.44 -6.46
CA ASP A 91 4.97 -9.49 -6.52
C ASP A 91 5.45 -8.04 -6.49
N VAL A 92 4.62 -7.17 -7.02
CA VAL A 92 4.76 -5.71 -7.01
C VAL A 92 3.71 -5.14 -6.08
N VAL A 93 4.12 -4.33 -5.13
CA VAL A 93 3.22 -3.62 -4.23
C VAL A 93 2.86 -2.28 -4.85
N VAL A 94 1.56 -2.06 -5.05
CA VAL A 94 1.02 -0.86 -5.71
C VAL A 94 0.06 -0.15 -4.76
N ASN A 95 0.30 1.12 -4.52
CA ASN A 95 -0.60 1.99 -3.76
C ASN A 95 -1.58 2.68 -4.72
N ILE A 96 -2.86 2.48 -4.51
CA ILE A 96 -3.94 3.11 -5.29
C ILE A 96 -4.67 4.21 -4.50
N GLY A 97 -4.20 4.53 -3.30
CA GLY A 97 -4.84 5.49 -2.40
C GLY A 97 -6.06 4.91 -1.67
N PHE A 98 -6.17 3.58 -1.58
CA PHE A 98 -7.15 2.88 -0.78
C PHE A 98 -6.59 2.56 0.62
N LYS A 99 -7.41 1.95 1.50
CA LYS A 99 -7.02 1.63 2.88
C LYS A 99 -5.80 0.69 3.00
N SER A 100 -5.56 -0.13 1.98
CA SER A 100 -4.45 -1.09 1.90
C SER A 100 -3.76 -1.03 0.55
N ASP A 101 -2.49 -1.37 0.53
CA ASP A 101 -1.73 -1.52 -0.71
C ASP A 101 -2.15 -2.80 -1.43
N GLY A 102 -2.15 -2.75 -2.75
CA GLY A 102 -2.51 -3.88 -3.59
C GLY A 102 -1.30 -4.68 -4.04
N LEU A 103 -1.51 -5.97 -4.25
CA LEU A 103 -0.53 -6.90 -4.77
C LEU A 103 -0.81 -7.23 -6.24
N VAL A 104 0.21 -7.12 -7.07
CA VAL A 104 0.18 -7.53 -8.48
C VAL A 104 1.32 -8.48 -8.74
N SER A 105 1.07 -9.60 -9.44
CA SER A 105 2.14 -10.53 -9.79
C SER A 105 3.19 -9.87 -10.70
N LEU A 106 4.48 -10.06 -10.39
CA LEU A 106 5.60 -9.55 -11.19
C LEU A 106 5.55 -10.07 -12.64
N ASN A 107 4.94 -11.23 -12.87
CA ASN A 107 4.78 -11.80 -14.21
C ASN A 107 3.97 -10.90 -15.16
N GLU A 108 3.07 -10.07 -14.62
CA GLU A 108 2.24 -9.15 -15.40
C GLU A 108 3.00 -7.90 -15.86
N PHE A 109 4.21 -7.68 -15.32
CA PHE A 109 5.08 -6.56 -15.68
C PHE A 109 6.20 -6.93 -16.66
N ARG A 110 6.17 -8.12 -17.28
CA ARG A 110 7.18 -8.54 -18.25
C ARG A 110 7.33 -7.59 -19.44
N ASP A 111 6.29 -6.85 -19.76
CA ASP A 111 6.29 -5.86 -20.85
C ASP A 111 7.02 -4.56 -20.49
N LEU A 112 7.31 -4.34 -19.21
CA LEU A 112 8.03 -3.17 -18.70
C LEU A 112 9.36 -3.58 -18.07
N PRO A 113 10.39 -3.88 -18.90
CA PRO A 113 11.74 -4.10 -18.38
C PRO A 113 12.28 -2.77 -17.84
N GLY A 114 12.35 -2.64 -16.54
CA GLY A 114 12.86 -1.42 -15.90
C GLY A 114 11.88 -0.73 -14.97
N LEU A 115 10.83 -1.44 -14.52
CA LEU A 115 9.91 -0.95 -13.50
C LEU A 115 10.68 -0.52 -12.25
N LYS A 116 10.41 0.69 -11.80
CA LYS A 116 11.04 1.30 -10.62
C LYS A 116 9.99 1.65 -9.57
N ILE A 117 10.47 1.75 -8.35
CA ILE A 117 9.67 2.29 -7.25
C ILE A 117 9.35 3.75 -7.58
N GLY A 118 8.08 4.13 -7.47
CA GLY A 118 7.58 5.44 -7.80
C GLY A 118 6.91 5.53 -9.18
N ASP A 119 7.03 4.51 -10.03
CA ASP A 119 6.36 4.50 -11.33
C ASP A 119 4.83 4.39 -11.17
N THR A 120 4.11 5.09 -12.02
CA THR A 120 2.64 5.01 -12.09
C THR A 120 2.24 3.91 -13.06
N VAL A 121 1.36 3.02 -12.63
CA VAL A 121 0.87 1.89 -13.42
C VAL A 121 -0.64 1.80 -13.36
N GLU A 122 -1.28 1.51 -14.49
CA GLU A 122 -2.71 1.23 -14.55
C GLU A 122 -2.97 -0.21 -14.08
N VAL A 123 -3.87 -0.37 -13.12
CA VAL A 123 -4.26 -1.66 -12.55
C VAL A 123 -5.77 -1.75 -12.40
N MET A 124 -6.30 -2.94 -12.49
CA MET A 124 -7.72 -3.22 -12.24
C MET A 124 -7.87 -3.92 -10.90
N VAL A 125 -8.86 -3.52 -10.14
CA VAL A 125 -9.22 -4.16 -8.87
C VAL A 125 -9.96 -5.45 -9.18
N VAL A 126 -9.36 -6.58 -8.78
CA VAL A 126 -9.95 -7.91 -8.93
C VAL A 126 -10.76 -8.25 -7.69
N GLU A 127 -10.16 -8.05 -6.53
CA GLU A 127 -10.75 -8.38 -5.24
C GLU A 127 -10.30 -7.34 -4.19
N LYS A 128 -11.27 -6.75 -3.50
CA LYS A 128 -11.00 -5.66 -2.55
C LYS A 128 -10.36 -6.11 -1.26
N GLU A 129 -10.64 -7.32 -0.84
CA GLU A 129 -10.18 -7.83 0.45
C GLU A 129 -10.13 -9.36 0.42
N ASP A 130 -8.93 -9.90 0.45
CA ASP A 130 -8.70 -11.32 0.66
C ASP A 130 -8.81 -11.66 2.16
N ARG A 131 -8.79 -12.94 2.49
CA ARG A 131 -8.81 -13.44 3.89
C ARG A 131 -7.69 -12.86 4.75
N GLU A 132 -6.62 -12.41 4.13
CA GLU A 132 -5.45 -11.78 4.76
C GLU A 132 -5.54 -10.24 4.76
N GLY A 133 -6.61 -9.66 4.22
CA GLY A 133 -6.81 -8.22 4.15
C GLY A 133 -6.02 -7.52 3.04
N HIS A 134 -5.48 -8.27 2.09
CA HIS A 134 -4.76 -7.72 0.94
C HIS A 134 -5.70 -7.45 -0.23
N LEU A 135 -5.39 -6.38 -0.95
CA LEU A 135 -6.07 -5.98 -2.16
C LEU A 135 -5.41 -6.66 -3.37
N HIS A 136 -6.18 -7.48 -4.11
CA HIS A 136 -5.70 -8.11 -5.33
C HIS A 136 -5.95 -7.23 -6.54
N LEU A 137 -4.88 -6.91 -7.23
CA LEU A 137 -4.87 -6.09 -8.44
C LEU A 137 -4.34 -6.90 -9.62
N SER A 138 -4.82 -6.60 -10.82
CA SER A 138 -4.30 -7.17 -12.07
C SER A 138 -4.06 -6.07 -13.11
N ARG A 139 -2.82 -5.97 -13.56
CA ARG A 139 -2.45 -5.11 -14.67
C ARG A 139 -2.87 -5.73 -16.02
N LYS A 140 -2.79 -7.05 -16.12
CA LYS A 140 -3.20 -7.77 -17.33
C LYS A 140 -4.67 -7.50 -17.67
N LEU A 141 -5.56 -7.57 -16.69
CA LEU A 141 -6.98 -7.30 -16.88
C LEU A 141 -7.23 -5.83 -17.23
N ALA A 142 -6.54 -4.89 -16.59
CA ALA A 142 -6.62 -3.48 -16.93
C ALA A 142 -6.28 -3.23 -18.41
N ARG A 143 -5.19 -3.82 -18.89
CA ARG A 143 -4.78 -3.71 -20.31
C ARG A 143 -5.81 -4.30 -21.26
N ILE A 144 -6.34 -5.47 -20.96
CA ILE A 144 -7.37 -6.12 -21.77
C ILE A 144 -8.63 -5.25 -21.85
N THR A 145 -9.07 -4.70 -20.74
CA THR A 145 -10.25 -3.83 -20.71
C THR A 145 -10.01 -2.55 -21.51
N ARG A 146 -8.87 -1.91 -21.35
CA ARG A 146 -8.49 -0.75 -22.17
C ARG A 146 -8.40 -1.08 -23.67
N ALA A 147 -7.83 -2.23 -24.02
CA ALA A 147 -7.77 -2.70 -25.39
C ALA A 147 -9.18 -2.91 -25.96
N TRP A 148 -10.11 -3.49 -25.17
CA TRP A 148 -11.51 -3.66 -25.57
C TRP A 148 -12.21 -2.32 -25.80
N GLU A 149 -12.09 -1.37 -24.89
CA GLU A 149 -12.66 -0.04 -25.05
C GLU A 149 -12.19 0.59 -26.35
N ARG A 150 -10.89 0.53 -26.62
CA ARG A 150 -10.31 1.07 -27.85
C ARG A 150 -10.78 0.33 -29.10
N ILE A 151 -10.90 -0.99 -29.07
CA ILE A 151 -11.44 -1.77 -30.20
C ILE A 151 -12.91 -1.40 -30.45
N MET A 152 -13.71 -1.24 -29.40
CA MET A 152 -15.12 -0.83 -29.53
C MET A 152 -15.25 0.58 -30.13
N GLU A 153 -14.36 1.50 -29.79
CA GLU A 153 -14.30 2.84 -30.34
C GLU A 153 -13.94 2.81 -31.82
N VAL A 154 -12.88 2.09 -32.17
CA VAL A 154 -12.43 1.91 -33.56
C VAL A 154 -13.50 1.21 -34.41
N HIS A 155 -14.20 0.22 -33.85
CA HIS A 155 -15.31 -0.43 -34.55
C HIS A 155 -16.45 0.56 -34.87
N LYS A 156 -16.76 1.51 -33.96
CA LYS A 156 -17.78 2.55 -34.21
C LYS A 156 -17.34 3.56 -35.27
N THR A 157 -16.06 3.93 -35.27
CA THR A 157 -15.50 4.89 -36.25
C THR A 157 -15.22 4.26 -37.60
N GLY A 158 -15.10 2.94 -37.67
CA GLY A 158 -14.76 2.22 -38.90
C GLY A 158 -13.29 2.37 -39.32
N GLU A 159 -12.41 2.72 -38.39
CA GLU A 159 -10.97 2.86 -38.66
C GLU A 159 -10.31 1.50 -38.88
N ILE A 160 -9.27 1.51 -39.71
CA ILE A 160 -8.45 0.32 -39.98
C ILE A 160 -7.41 0.19 -38.90
N VAL A 161 -7.40 -0.96 -38.21
CA VAL A 161 -6.44 -1.30 -37.19
C VAL A 161 -5.32 -2.15 -37.77
N THR A 162 -4.10 -1.83 -37.42
CA THR A 162 -2.91 -2.66 -37.72
C THR A 162 -2.60 -3.55 -36.54
N GLY A 163 -2.43 -4.85 -36.79
CA GLY A 163 -2.05 -5.83 -35.78
C GLY A 163 -0.77 -6.59 -36.20
N THR A 164 -0.11 -7.17 -35.23
CA THR A 164 1.08 -8.01 -35.45
C THR A 164 0.72 -9.48 -35.40
N VAL A 165 1.06 -10.26 -36.43
CA VAL A 165 0.80 -11.70 -36.44
C VAL A 165 1.76 -12.40 -35.48
N THR A 166 1.20 -13.02 -34.44
CA THR A 166 1.95 -13.77 -33.43
C THR A 166 2.17 -15.22 -33.82
N SER A 167 1.12 -15.88 -34.30
CA SER A 167 1.20 -17.28 -34.71
C SER A 167 0.20 -17.65 -35.79
N LYS A 168 0.49 -18.75 -36.50
CA LYS A 168 -0.40 -19.34 -37.52
C LYS A 168 -1.05 -20.59 -36.96
N THR A 169 -2.37 -20.67 -37.10
CA THR A 169 -3.18 -21.84 -36.72
C THR A 169 -3.78 -22.51 -37.97
N LYS A 170 -4.33 -23.70 -37.83
CA LYS A 170 -4.92 -24.45 -38.95
C LYS A 170 -6.10 -23.75 -39.64
N GLY A 171 -6.80 -22.86 -38.92
CA GLY A 171 -7.99 -22.15 -39.43
C GLY A 171 -7.82 -20.64 -39.63
N GLY A 172 -6.62 -20.08 -39.38
CA GLY A 172 -6.40 -18.66 -39.47
C GLY A 172 -5.10 -18.21 -38.80
N LEU A 173 -5.04 -16.95 -38.44
CA LEU A 173 -3.89 -16.31 -37.80
C LEU A 173 -4.26 -15.80 -36.41
N ILE A 174 -3.33 -15.88 -35.48
CA ILE A 174 -3.43 -15.15 -34.22
C ILE A 174 -2.71 -13.84 -34.38
N VAL A 175 -3.42 -12.75 -34.14
CA VAL A 175 -2.95 -11.38 -34.34
C VAL A 175 -3.05 -10.64 -33.02
N ASP A 176 -1.96 -10.00 -32.62
CA ASP A 176 -1.95 -9.07 -31.49
C ASP A 176 -2.45 -7.71 -31.96
N VAL A 177 -3.51 -7.23 -31.32
CA VAL A 177 -4.11 -5.91 -31.55
C VAL A 177 -4.21 -5.19 -30.23
N PHE A 178 -3.49 -4.11 -30.07
CA PHE A 178 -3.41 -3.32 -28.83
C PHE A 178 -2.97 -4.12 -27.57
N GLY A 179 -2.17 -5.19 -27.76
CA GLY A 179 -1.73 -6.06 -26.67
C GLY A 179 -2.74 -7.15 -26.28
N MET A 180 -3.75 -7.38 -27.10
CA MET A 180 -4.71 -8.46 -26.97
C MET A 180 -4.63 -9.40 -28.17
N GLU A 181 -4.50 -10.69 -27.88
CA GLU A 181 -4.50 -11.72 -28.92
C GLU A 181 -5.90 -11.96 -29.48
N THR A 182 -6.06 -11.75 -30.76
CA THR A 182 -7.33 -11.96 -31.48
C THR A 182 -7.14 -12.98 -32.59
N PHE A 183 -8.20 -13.74 -32.89
CA PHE A 183 -8.18 -14.72 -33.98
C PHE A 183 -8.71 -14.08 -35.28
N LEU A 184 -7.90 -14.13 -36.34
CA LEU A 184 -8.28 -13.74 -37.69
C LEU A 184 -8.53 -15.01 -38.50
N PRO A 185 -9.80 -15.33 -38.87
CA PRO A 185 -10.09 -16.47 -39.72
C PRO A 185 -9.49 -16.27 -41.14
N GLY A 186 -9.08 -17.37 -41.79
CA GLY A 186 -8.53 -17.36 -43.13
C GLY A 186 -9.58 -17.34 -44.24
#